data_f8fd31e60ba31412f06889699697afe9
#
_entry.id   f8fd31e60ba31412f06889699697afe9
#
_cell.length_a   1.000
_cell.length_b   1.000
_cell.length_c   1.000
_cell.angle_alpha   90.00
_cell.angle_beta   90.00
_cell.angle_gamma   90.00
#
_symmetry.space_group_name_H-M   'P 1'
#
loop_
_entity.id
_entity.type
_entity.pdbx_description
1 polymer ?
#
loop_
_entity_poly.entity_id
_entity_poly.type
_entity_poly.pdbx_seq_one_letter_code
_entity_poly.pdbx_strand_id
1 'polypeptide(L)'
;MSDVLFGYAAALTPINLVAAVISVAIGITIGALPGLSAAMGVALLIPITFGMDPSTGLITLAGVYCGAIFGGSISAILIRTPGTPAAAATAIDGYELTKQGKAGTALGTAIIASFIGGILSAIPLYLFAPRLARLALLFGPAEYFWLSIFGLTIIAGASTKSIVKGLISGALGLMLSTVGMDPMLGNPRFTFGVPALLSGIPFTAALIGLFSMSQVLMLAEKKIKEAGNMIEFDNKVLLSRKQILEILPTSLRSTVIGSIIGILPGAGASIAAFLGYNEAKRFSKKKELFGHGSIEGIAGAEAANNAVTGGSLIPTFTLGIPGESVTAVLLGGLMIQGLQPGPDLFTVHGKITYTFFAGFVIVNIFMLILGLFGSKLFARVSRVSDSYLIPLIFSLSVIGSYAIHNQMSDVWVMFVFGIIGYFVQKFELNSASIVLALILGPIGESGLRRSLILNHNNYSILFQSAVSKVLLFLTLFSLLSPIVMAKLKKKK
;
A
#
# COMPACT_ATOMS: atom_id res chain seq x y z
N MET A 1 -10.28 26.01 -4.39
CA MET A 1 -9.80 26.60 -3.11
C MET A 1 -10.78 26.38 -1.98
N SER A 2 -12.10 26.48 -2.23
CA SER A 2 -13.16 26.17 -1.23
C SER A 2 -13.07 24.74 -0.67
N ASP A 3 -12.90 23.72 -1.53
CA ASP A 3 -12.88 22.31 -1.10
C ASP A 3 -11.63 21.96 -0.27
N VAL A 4 -10.49 22.59 -0.54
CA VAL A 4 -9.26 22.40 0.27
C VAL A 4 -9.46 22.94 1.67
N LEU A 5 -9.99 24.17 1.80
CA LEU A 5 -10.28 24.79 3.12
C LEU A 5 -11.34 23.99 3.88
N PHE A 6 -12.39 23.55 3.18
CA PHE A 6 -13.38 22.65 3.76
C PHE A 6 -12.73 21.35 4.23
N GLY A 7 -11.85 20.77 3.44
CA GLY A 7 -11.15 19.53 3.77
C GLY A 7 -10.36 19.63 5.06
N TYR A 8 -9.59 20.70 5.27
CA TYR A 8 -8.89 20.93 6.54
C TYR A 8 -9.84 21.15 7.71
N ALA A 9 -10.90 21.93 7.54
CA ALA A 9 -11.89 22.14 8.59
C ALA A 9 -12.58 20.83 9.00
N ALA A 10 -12.96 20.00 8.02
CA ALA A 10 -13.58 18.71 8.26
C ALA A 10 -12.59 17.70 8.88
N ALA A 11 -11.34 17.65 8.42
CA ALA A 11 -10.34 16.76 8.98
C ALA A 11 -9.96 17.08 10.42
N LEU A 12 -10.11 18.33 10.84
CA LEU A 12 -9.87 18.79 12.22
C LEU A 12 -11.07 18.58 13.17
N THR A 13 -12.18 18.00 12.70
CA THR A 13 -13.29 17.66 13.61
C THR A 13 -12.85 16.63 14.66
N PRO A 14 -13.41 16.65 15.88
CA PRO A 14 -13.01 15.74 16.95
C PRO A 14 -13.07 14.27 16.56
N ILE A 15 -14.08 13.86 15.79
CA ILE A 15 -14.22 12.46 15.35
C ILE A 15 -13.09 12.03 14.41
N ASN A 16 -12.69 12.88 13.48
CA ASN A 16 -11.60 12.61 12.55
C ASN A 16 -10.24 12.64 13.25
N LEU A 17 -10.03 13.51 14.23
CA LEU A 17 -8.81 13.52 15.04
C LEU A 17 -8.68 12.26 15.89
N VAL A 18 -9.76 11.82 16.54
CA VAL A 18 -9.79 10.58 17.33
C VAL A 18 -9.55 9.38 16.42
N ALA A 19 -10.22 9.32 15.28
CA ALA A 19 -10.01 8.26 14.28
C ALA A 19 -8.55 8.22 13.81
N ALA A 20 -7.93 9.36 13.51
CA ALA A 20 -6.55 9.47 13.11
C ALA A 20 -5.59 8.98 14.20
N VAL A 21 -5.75 9.41 15.46
CA VAL A 21 -4.89 8.96 16.58
C VAL A 21 -4.98 7.45 16.78
N ILE A 22 -6.21 6.91 16.87
CA ILE A 22 -6.43 5.49 17.11
C ILE A 22 -5.89 4.66 15.95
N SER A 23 -6.19 5.04 14.72
CA SER A 23 -5.76 4.29 13.54
C SER A 23 -4.24 4.30 13.35
N VAL A 24 -3.58 5.41 13.62
CA VAL A 24 -2.11 5.49 13.61
C VAL A 24 -1.52 4.59 14.70
N ALA A 25 -2.06 4.58 15.91
CA ALA A 25 -1.61 3.71 16.99
C ALA A 25 -1.76 2.21 16.62
N ILE A 26 -2.91 1.83 16.03
CA ILE A 26 -3.16 0.48 15.51
C ILE A 26 -2.16 0.18 14.39
N GLY A 27 -1.95 1.11 13.45
CA GLY A 27 -1.01 0.96 12.36
C GLY A 27 0.41 0.71 12.86
N ILE A 28 0.93 1.55 13.76
CA ILE A 28 2.27 1.37 14.35
C ILE A 28 2.37 0.00 15.04
N THR A 29 1.31 -0.40 15.76
CA THR A 29 1.24 -1.71 16.42
C THR A 29 1.38 -2.85 15.42
N ILE A 30 0.58 -2.85 14.35
CA ILE A 30 0.62 -3.87 13.30
C ILE A 30 1.98 -3.89 12.60
N GLY A 31 2.51 -2.74 12.25
CA GLY A 31 3.82 -2.64 11.61
C GLY A 31 4.98 -3.13 12.50
N ALA A 32 4.90 -2.89 13.80
CA ALA A 32 5.91 -3.33 14.76
C ALA A 32 5.90 -4.85 15.00
N LEU A 33 4.82 -5.55 14.64
CA LEU A 33 4.70 -7.00 14.79
C LEU A 33 5.33 -7.70 13.59
N PRO A 34 6.42 -8.48 13.79
CA PRO A 34 7.07 -9.21 12.70
C PRO A 34 6.12 -10.22 12.05
N GLY A 35 6.08 -10.22 10.72
CA GLY A 35 5.24 -11.14 9.96
C GLY A 35 3.87 -10.57 9.59
N LEU A 36 3.44 -9.45 10.17
CA LEU A 36 2.26 -8.74 9.72
C LEU A 36 2.65 -7.70 8.65
N SER A 37 1.73 -7.39 7.75
CA SER A 37 1.98 -6.39 6.70
C SER A 37 1.04 -5.19 6.84
N ALA A 38 1.48 -4.03 6.33
CA ALA A 38 0.63 -2.85 6.28
C ALA A 38 -0.65 -3.10 5.45
N ALA A 39 -0.54 -3.88 4.36
CA ALA A 39 -1.70 -4.25 3.54
C ALA A 39 -2.72 -5.08 4.33
N MET A 40 -2.24 -6.04 5.15
CA MET A 40 -3.11 -6.81 6.05
C MET A 40 -3.79 -5.90 7.08
N GLY A 41 -3.04 -4.97 7.68
CA GLY A 41 -3.59 -4.02 8.64
C GLY A 41 -4.72 -3.19 8.07
N VAL A 42 -4.53 -2.65 6.87
CA VAL A 42 -5.58 -1.90 6.17
C VAL A 42 -6.77 -2.82 5.84
N ALA A 43 -6.53 -4.05 5.35
CA ALA A 43 -7.60 -5.00 5.01
C ALA A 43 -8.48 -5.35 6.22
N LEU A 44 -7.89 -5.55 7.39
CA LEU A 44 -8.62 -5.84 8.64
C LEU A 44 -9.49 -4.68 9.10
N LEU A 45 -9.11 -3.44 8.80
CA LEU A 45 -9.84 -2.25 9.23
C LEU A 45 -10.94 -1.83 8.24
N ILE A 46 -10.90 -2.31 6.99
CA ILE A 46 -11.94 -1.99 5.99
C ILE A 46 -13.36 -2.23 6.52
N PRO A 47 -13.71 -3.41 7.09
CA PRO A 47 -15.06 -3.64 7.59
C PRO A 47 -15.48 -2.68 8.71
N ILE A 48 -14.53 -2.29 9.56
CA ILE A 48 -14.79 -1.34 10.65
C ILE A 48 -15.11 0.04 10.08
N THR A 49 -14.46 0.42 8.98
CA THR A 49 -14.69 1.72 8.34
C THR A 49 -15.99 1.78 7.55
N PHE A 50 -16.61 0.65 7.20
CA PHE A 50 -17.83 0.59 6.40
C PHE A 50 -19.02 1.33 7.03
N GLY A 51 -19.13 1.31 8.37
CA GLY A 51 -20.18 2.02 9.10
C GLY A 51 -19.86 3.49 9.44
N MET A 52 -18.69 4.00 9.01
CA MET A 52 -18.25 5.36 9.28
C MET A 52 -18.64 6.30 8.14
N ASP A 53 -18.62 7.62 8.42
CA ASP A 53 -18.60 8.61 7.34
C ASP A 53 -17.43 8.33 6.40
N PRO A 54 -17.61 8.44 5.06
CA PRO A 54 -16.57 8.12 4.10
C PRO A 54 -15.23 8.81 4.36
N SER A 55 -15.24 10.08 4.77
CA SER A 55 -14.01 10.81 5.08
C SER A 55 -13.30 10.23 6.30
N THR A 56 -14.07 9.93 7.36
CA THR A 56 -13.54 9.34 8.60
C THR A 56 -12.99 7.93 8.34
N GLY A 57 -13.71 7.12 7.56
CA GLY A 57 -13.27 5.79 7.15
C GLY A 57 -11.95 5.83 6.39
N LEU A 58 -11.82 6.72 5.41
CA LEU A 58 -10.59 6.87 4.63
C LEU A 58 -9.43 7.40 5.48
N ILE A 59 -9.65 8.37 6.39
CA ILE A 59 -8.64 8.84 7.34
C ILE A 59 -8.16 7.69 8.24
N THR A 60 -9.08 6.84 8.69
CA THR A 60 -8.76 5.65 9.48
C THR A 60 -7.84 4.70 8.70
N LEU A 61 -8.15 4.40 7.44
CA LEU A 61 -7.32 3.54 6.61
C LEU A 61 -5.94 4.17 6.33
N ALA A 62 -5.87 5.49 6.09
CA ALA A 62 -4.61 6.21 5.94
C ALA A 62 -3.75 6.18 7.21
N GLY A 63 -4.38 6.31 8.39
CA GLY A 63 -3.69 6.22 9.67
C GLY A 63 -3.05 4.85 9.90
N VAL A 64 -3.78 3.78 9.61
CA VAL A 64 -3.21 2.41 9.64
C VAL A 64 -2.08 2.26 8.65
N TYR A 65 -2.24 2.75 7.43
CA TYR A 65 -1.22 2.69 6.39
C TYR A 65 0.07 3.38 6.82
N CYS A 66 0.02 4.68 7.11
CA CYS A 66 1.20 5.46 7.51
C CYS A 66 1.83 4.90 8.80
N GLY A 67 0.98 4.57 9.78
CA GLY A 67 1.43 3.98 11.04
C GLY A 67 2.15 2.65 10.85
N ALA A 68 1.64 1.75 10.00
CA ALA A 68 2.25 0.45 9.77
C ALA A 68 3.56 0.53 8.97
N ILE A 69 3.66 1.46 8.02
CA ILE A 69 4.90 1.70 7.28
C ILE A 69 6.01 2.11 8.24
N PHE A 70 5.77 3.09 9.12
CA PHE A 70 6.74 3.47 10.15
C PHE A 70 6.95 2.35 11.18
N GLY A 71 5.86 1.72 11.66
CA GLY A 71 5.92 0.67 12.68
C GLY A 71 6.87 -0.47 12.33
N GLY A 72 6.97 -0.80 11.03
CA GLY A 72 7.90 -1.81 10.52
C GLY A 72 9.37 -1.53 10.80
N SER A 73 9.75 -0.26 10.97
CA SER A 73 11.12 0.12 11.32
C SER A 73 11.46 -0.17 12.80
N ILE A 74 10.47 -0.22 13.69
CA ILE A 74 10.69 -0.47 15.12
C ILE A 74 11.31 -1.85 15.34
N SER A 75 10.68 -2.90 14.81
CA SER A 75 11.20 -4.26 14.91
C SER A 75 12.47 -4.47 14.07
N ALA A 76 12.61 -3.79 12.94
CA ALA A 76 13.81 -3.78 12.13
C ALA A 76 15.02 -3.26 12.91
N ILE A 77 14.86 -2.16 13.63
CA ILE A 77 15.89 -1.49 14.44
C ILE A 77 16.21 -2.32 15.68
N LEU A 78 15.21 -2.80 16.44
CA LEU A 78 15.41 -3.39 17.74
C LEU A 78 15.84 -4.86 17.71
N ILE A 79 15.32 -5.64 16.76
CA ILE A 79 15.51 -7.11 16.73
C ILE A 79 15.96 -7.63 15.35
N ARG A 80 16.34 -6.73 14.42
CA ARG A 80 16.76 -7.05 13.05
C ARG A 80 15.73 -7.87 12.28
N THR A 81 14.46 -7.78 12.64
CA THR A 81 13.37 -8.46 11.96
C THR A 81 12.43 -7.41 11.40
N PRO A 82 12.56 -7.06 10.10
CA PRO A 82 11.73 -6.02 9.49
C PRO A 82 10.23 -6.38 9.60
N GLY A 83 9.41 -5.45 10.13
CA GLY A 83 7.96 -5.61 10.16
C GLY A 83 7.33 -5.42 8.78
N THR A 84 7.96 -4.59 7.93
CA THR A 84 7.60 -4.44 6.52
C THR A 84 8.81 -4.74 5.63
N PRO A 85 8.62 -5.19 4.37
CA PRO A 85 9.75 -5.44 3.47
C PRO A 85 10.65 -4.23 3.23
N ALA A 86 10.10 -3.02 3.26
CA ALA A 86 10.85 -1.77 3.09
C ALA A 86 11.78 -1.47 4.27
N ALA A 87 11.37 -1.84 5.48
CA ALA A 87 12.18 -1.65 6.69
C ALA A 87 13.46 -2.52 6.72
N ALA A 88 13.63 -3.44 5.76
CA ALA A 88 14.88 -4.17 5.61
C ALA A 88 16.09 -3.26 5.33
N ALA A 89 15.88 -2.15 4.61
CA ALA A 89 16.93 -1.16 4.40
C ALA A 89 17.31 -0.44 5.70
N THR A 90 16.31 -0.11 6.52
CA THR A 90 16.49 0.52 7.84
C THR A 90 17.22 -0.40 8.82
N ALA A 91 16.99 -1.71 8.74
CA ALA A 91 17.64 -2.70 9.59
C ALA A 91 19.17 -2.73 9.43
N ILE A 92 19.70 -2.32 8.27
CA ILE A 92 21.15 -2.35 7.98
C ILE A 92 21.93 -1.54 9.03
N ASP A 93 21.53 -0.29 9.24
CA ASP A 93 22.20 0.58 10.19
C ASP A 93 21.48 0.68 11.53
N GLY A 94 20.15 0.54 11.53
CA GLY A 94 19.33 0.68 12.73
C GLY A 94 19.66 -0.37 13.79
N TYR A 95 19.82 -1.61 13.40
CA TYR A 95 20.21 -2.68 14.32
C TYR A 95 21.67 -2.56 14.80
N GLU A 96 22.56 -2.05 13.95
CA GLU A 96 23.96 -1.79 14.36
C GLU A 96 24.03 -0.70 15.44
N LEU A 97 23.22 0.37 15.35
CA LEU A 97 23.09 1.35 16.43
C LEU A 97 22.50 0.74 17.70
N THR A 98 21.53 -0.18 17.56
CA THR A 98 20.96 -0.89 18.73
C THR A 98 22.02 -1.71 19.44
N LYS A 99 22.88 -2.45 18.74
CA LYS A 99 24.02 -3.19 19.32
C LYS A 99 25.01 -2.28 20.05
N GLN A 100 25.13 -1.03 19.57
CA GLN A 100 25.97 0.00 20.21
C GLN A 100 25.29 0.68 21.42
N GLY A 101 24.10 0.22 21.86
CA GLY A 101 23.33 0.85 22.94
C GLY A 101 22.63 2.16 22.54
N LYS A 102 22.56 2.48 21.23
CA LYS A 102 22.00 3.73 20.69
C LYS A 102 20.64 3.52 20.00
N ALA A 103 19.86 2.56 20.45
CA ALA A 103 18.56 2.23 19.86
C ALA A 103 17.59 3.44 19.85
N GLY A 104 17.60 4.28 20.90
CA GLY A 104 16.81 5.50 20.96
C GLY A 104 17.16 6.49 19.86
N THR A 105 18.45 6.65 19.53
CA THR A 105 18.89 7.48 18.40
C THR A 105 18.42 6.92 17.07
N ALA A 106 18.50 5.61 16.87
CA ALA A 106 18.03 4.96 15.66
C ALA A 106 16.50 5.12 15.46
N LEU A 107 15.71 4.90 16.52
CA LEU A 107 14.26 5.11 16.50
C LEU A 107 13.90 6.58 16.26
N GLY A 108 14.58 7.52 16.95
CA GLY A 108 14.37 8.95 16.75
C GLY A 108 14.71 9.40 15.32
N THR A 109 15.74 8.83 14.71
CA THR A 109 16.09 9.07 13.32
C THR A 109 15.01 8.55 12.39
N ALA A 110 14.57 7.31 12.62
CA ALA A 110 13.54 6.67 11.80
C ALA A 110 12.24 7.48 11.82
N ILE A 111 11.73 7.86 13.00
CA ILE A 111 10.45 8.58 13.08
C ILE A 111 10.52 9.98 12.47
N ILE A 112 11.61 10.74 12.70
CA ILE A 112 11.74 12.07 12.15
C ILE A 112 11.87 12.01 10.62
N ALA A 113 12.65 11.08 10.09
CA ALA A 113 12.78 10.89 8.65
C ALA A 113 11.48 10.41 8.01
N SER A 114 10.75 9.49 8.65
CA SER A 114 9.42 9.02 8.24
C SER A 114 8.41 10.17 8.19
N PHE A 115 8.41 11.03 9.21
CA PHE A 115 7.56 12.22 9.24
C PHE A 115 7.88 13.18 8.10
N ILE A 116 9.16 13.47 7.86
CA ILE A 116 9.58 14.35 6.75
C ILE A 116 9.13 13.75 5.41
N GLY A 117 9.36 12.45 5.19
CA GLY A 117 8.95 11.74 3.99
C GLY A 117 7.44 11.77 3.78
N GLY A 118 6.69 11.36 4.79
CA GLY A 118 5.24 11.28 4.75
C GLY A 118 4.58 12.65 4.54
N ILE A 119 4.92 13.65 5.36
CA ILE A 119 4.28 14.96 5.27
C ILE A 119 4.63 15.71 3.98
N LEU A 120 5.88 15.64 3.52
CA LEU A 120 6.27 16.31 2.28
C LEU A 120 5.73 15.61 1.03
N SER A 121 5.43 14.31 1.10
CA SER A 121 4.77 13.59 0.01
C SER A 121 3.31 14.02 -0.21
N ALA A 122 2.70 14.72 0.76
CA ALA A 122 1.42 15.36 0.56
C ALA A 122 1.49 16.48 -0.49
N ILE A 123 2.63 17.16 -0.64
CA ILE A 123 2.79 18.22 -1.63
C ILE A 123 2.54 17.73 -3.05
N PRO A 124 3.25 16.71 -3.57
CA PRO A 124 2.96 16.16 -4.89
C PRO A 124 1.55 15.57 -4.96
N LEU A 125 0.99 15.01 -3.88
CA LEU A 125 -0.38 14.52 -3.86
C LEU A 125 -1.37 15.66 -4.15
N TYR A 126 -1.30 16.79 -3.45
CA TYR A 126 -2.16 17.95 -3.70
C TYR A 126 -1.93 18.60 -5.07
N LEU A 127 -0.69 18.58 -5.56
CA LEU A 127 -0.36 19.25 -6.82
C LEU A 127 -0.71 18.40 -8.05
N PHE A 128 -0.37 17.11 -8.02
CA PHE A 128 -0.45 16.26 -9.21
C PHE A 128 -1.75 15.46 -9.31
N ALA A 129 -2.36 15.04 -8.19
CA ALA A 129 -3.56 14.23 -8.26
C ALA A 129 -4.72 14.95 -8.98
N PRO A 130 -5.08 16.21 -8.67
CA PRO A 130 -6.16 16.88 -9.39
C PRO A 130 -5.84 17.14 -10.87
N ARG A 131 -4.54 17.32 -11.21
CA ARG A 131 -4.11 17.51 -12.60
C ARG A 131 -4.21 16.22 -13.39
N LEU A 132 -3.75 15.12 -12.81
CA LEU A 132 -3.82 13.80 -13.43
C LEU A 132 -5.28 13.34 -13.60
N ALA A 133 -6.14 13.62 -12.63
CA ALA A 133 -7.57 13.35 -12.73
C ALA A 133 -8.23 14.11 -13.90
N ARG A 134 -7.81 15.35 -14.15
CA ARG A 134 -8.30 16.09 -15.33
C ARG A 134 -7.85 15.47 -16.66
N LEU A 135 -6.65 14.92 -16.72
CA LEU A 135 -6.20 14.16 -17.90
C LEU A 135 -7.02 12.88 -18.10
N ALA A 136 -7.47 12.24 -17.03
CA ALA A 136 -8.34 11.08 -17.11
C ALA A 136 -9.73 11.37 -17.70
N LEU A 137 -10.18 12.65 -17.74
CA LEU A 137 -11.39 13.06 -18.47
C LEU A 137 -11.28 12.86 -19.99
N LEU A 138 -10.07 12.76 -20.52
CA LEU A 138 -9.82 12.47 -21.93
C LEU A 138 -9.95 10.98 -22.26
N PHE A 139 -10.18 10.14 -21.25
CA PHE A 139 -10.23 8.70 -21.42
C PHE A 139 -11.63 8.26 -21.84
N GLY A 140 -11.73 7.65 -23.01
CA GLY A 140 -12.89 6.90 -23.44
C GLY A 140 -12.76 5.40 -23.11
N PRO A 141 -13.70 4.56 -23.57
CA PRO A 141 -13.68 3.13 -23.31
C PRO A 141 -12.39 2.43 -23.76
N ALA A 142 -11.80 2.83 -24.90
CA ALA A 142 -10.56 2.27 -25.41
C ALA A 142 -9.35 2.57 -24.50
N GLU A 143 -9.32 3.79 -23.95
CA GLU A 143 -8.27 4.19 -23.01
C GLU A 143 -8.38 3.45 -21.68
N TYR A 144 -9.60 3.25 -21.16
CA TYR A 144 -9.81 2.43 -19.96
C TYR A 144 -9.40 0.97 -20.15
N PHE A 145 -9.61 0.41 -21.35
CA PHE A 145 -9.06 -0.92 -21.68
C PHE A 145 -7.54 -0.94 -21.58
N TRP A 146 -6.85 -0.03 -22.28
CA TRP A 146 -5.39 0.04 -22.25
C TRP A 146 -4.84 0.39 -20.87
N LEU A 147 -5.52 1.25 -20.13
CA LEU A 147 -5.16 1.59 -18.76
C LEU A 147 -5.21 0.36 -17.85
N SER A 148 -6.23 -0.49 -18.01
CA SER A 148 -6.37 -1.73 -17.24
C SER A 148 -5.24 -2.72 -17.57
N ILE A 149 -4.92 -2.90 -18.85
CA ILE A 149 -3.81 -3.75 -19.28
C ILE A 149 -2.47 -3.19 -18.77
N PHE A 150 -2.24 -1.89 -18.89
CA PHE A 150 -1.04 -1.22 -18.40
C PHE A 150 -0.87 -1.42 -16.88
N GLY A 151 -1.93 -1.18 -16.09
CA GLY A 151 -1.91 -1.40 -14.64
C GLY A 151 -1.53 -2.84 -14.27
N LEU A 152 -2.11 -3.83 -14.95
CA LEU A 152 -1.79 -5.24 -14.75
C LEU A 152 -0.34 -5.57 -15.11
N THR A 153 0.19 -5.03 -16.21
CA THR A 153 1.56 -5.33 -16.65
C THR A 153 2.61 -4.71 -15.75
N ILE A 154 2.37 -3.51 -15.22
CA ILE A 154 3.32 -2.86 -14.29
C ILE A 154 3.43 -3.65 -12.99
N ILE A 155 2.31 -4.05 -12.38
CA ILE A 155 2.36 -4.78 -11.11
C ILE A 155 2.91 -6.19 -11.32
N ALA A 156 2.64 -6.82 -12.46
CA ALA A 156 3.30 -8.07 -12.82
C ALA A 156 4.82 -7.90 -12.94
N GLY A 157 5.27 -6.78 -13.54
CA GLY A 157 6.70 -6.45 -13.69
C GLY A 157 7.39 -6.08 -12.37
N ALA A 158 6.66 -5.52 -11.42
CA ALA A 158 7.17 -5.16 -10.10
C ALA A 158 7.31 -6.34 -9.12
N SER A 159 6.85 -7.53 -9.50
CA SER A 159 7.11 -8.75 -8.75
C SER A 159 8.63 -8.98 -8.66
N THR A 160 9.18 -8.85 -7.46
CA THR A 160 10.63 -8.74 -7.19
C THR A 160 11.44 -9.97 -7.60
N LYS A 161 10.78 -11.13 -7.82
CA LYS A 161 11.47 -12.39 -8.10
C LYS A 161 11.29 -12.93 -9.53
N SER A 162 10.14 -12.69 -10.18
CA SER A 162 9.87 -13.18 -11.55
C SER A 162 8.66 -12.51 -12.17
N ILE A 163 8.83 -11.92 -13.35
CA ILE A 163 7.74 -11.36 -14.17
C ILE A 163 6.69 -12.42 -14.48
N VAL A 164 7.12 -13.66 -14.75
CA VAL A 164 6.21 -14.76 -15.04
C VAL A 164 5.27 -15.03 -13.88
N LYS A 165 5.78 -15.02 -12.65
CA LYS A 165 4.95 -15.17 -11.44
C LYS A 165 3.95 -14.02 -11.27
N GLY A 166 4.35 -12.79 -11.59
CA GLY A 166 3.46 -11.64 -11.60
C GLY A 166 2.35 -11.75 -12.65
N LEU A 167 2.69 -12.18 -13.87
CA LEU A 167 1.71 -12.41 -14.94
C LEU A 167 0.75 -13.54 -14.61
N ILE A 168 1.22 -14.66 -14.04
CA ILE A 168 0.37 -15.75 -13.55
C ILE A 168 -0.60 -15.23 -12.50
N SER A 169 -0.12 -14.42 -11.54
CA SER A 169 -0.97 -13.82 -10.51
C SER A 169 -2.04 -12.91 -11.11
N GLY A 170 -1.67 -12.07 -12.08
CA GLY A 170 -2.61 -11.22 -12.82
C GLY A 170 -3.64 -12.04 -13.61
N ALA A 171 -3.22 -13.10 -14.30
CA ALA A 171 -4.11 -13.99 -15.04
C ALA A 171 -5.10 -14.71 -14.11
N LEU A 172 -4.64 -15.21 -12.96
CA LEU A 172 -5.51 -15.80 -11.94
C LEU A 172 -6.56 -14.79 -11.45
N GLY A 173 -6.15 -13.56 -11.16
CA GLY A 173 -7.07 -12.51 -10.73
C GLY A 173 -8.08 -12.13 -11.83
N LEU A 174 -7.65 -12.07 -13.10
CA LEU A 174 -8.55 -11.86 -14.25
C LEU A 174 -9.57 -12.99 -14.41
N MET A 175 -9.15 -14.24 -14.27
CA MET A 175 -10.09 -15.38 -14.29
C MET A 175 -11.10 -15.26 -13.15
N LEU A 176 -10.67 -14.94 -11.95
CA LEU A 176 -11.55 -14.75 -10.81
C LEU A 176 -12.51 -13.56 -11.02
N SER A 177 -12.08 -12.50 -11.67
CA SER A 177 -12.92 -11.30 -11.95
C SER A 177 -14.05 -11.58 -12.93
N THR A 178 -14.00 -12.68 -13.68
CA THR A 178 -15.09 -13.08 -14.61
C THR A 178 -16.22 -13.85 -13.93
N VAL A 179 -16.09 -14.21 -12.66
CA VAL A 179 -17.15 -14.88 -11.90
C VAL A 179 -18.31 -13.92 -11.64
N GLY A 180 -19.54 -14.34 -11.92
CA GLY A 180 -20.74 -13.53 -11.70
C GLY A 180 -21.61 -13.37 -12.94
N MET A 181 -22.48 -12.36 -12.92
CA MET A 181 -23.30 -12.00 -14.08
C MET A 181 -22.50 -11.22 -15.10
N ASP A 182 -22.61 -11.59 -16.37
CA ASP A 182 -22.07 -10.78 -17.47
C ASP A 182 -22.72 -9.37 -17.44
N PRO A 183 -21.94 -8.29 -17.36
CA PRO A 183 -22.49 -6.94 -17.20
C PRO A 183 -23.23 -6.43 -18.45
N MET A 184 -23.08 -7.08 -19.61
CA MET A 184 -23.72 -6.67 -20.87
C MET A 184 -24.84 -7.60 -21.29
N LEU A 185 -24.66 -8.92 -21.12
CA LEU A 185 -25.62 -9.92 -21.60
C LEU A 185 -26.50 -10.46 -20.47
N GLY A 186 -26.15 -10.24 -19.19
CA GLY A 186 -26.90 -10.74 -18.05
C GLY A 186 -26.82 -12.25 -17.85
N ASN A 187 -25.93 -12.96 -18.55
CA ASN A 187 -25.76 -14.40 -18.40
C ASN A 187 -24.81 -14.71 -17.21
N PRO A 188 -25.11 -15.73 -16.38
CA PRO A 188 -24.22 -16.14 -15.30
C PRO A 188 -22.94 -16.79 -15.87
N ARG A 189 -21.77 -16.40 -15.35
CA ARG A 189 -20.46 -16.94 -15.71
C ARG A 189 -19.77 -17.52 -14.49
N PHE A 190 -19.35 -18.77 -14.57
CA PHE A 190 -18.57 -19.46 -13.53
C PHE A 190 -19.18 -19.39 -12.12
N THR A 191 -20.52 -19.35 -12.05
CA THR A 191 -21.25 -19.30 -10.75
C THR A 191 -21.50 -20.70 -10.18
N PHE A 192 -21.29 -21.75 -10.98
CA PHE A 192 -21.46 -23.17 -10.58
C PHE A 192 -22.79 -23.46 -9.90
N GLY A 193 -23.84 -22.68 -10.21
CA GLY A 193 -25.18 -22.82 -9.60
C GLY A 193 -25.27 -22.25 -8.17
N VAL A 194 -24.23 -21.56 -7.68
CA VAL A 194 -24.23 -20.91 -6.36
C VAL A 194 -24.84 -19.51 -6.45
N PRO A 195 -26.03 -19.25 -5.84
CA PRO A 195 -26.70 -17.94 -5.95
C PRO A 195 -25.84 -16.76 -5.42
N ALA A 196 -25.06 -16.99 -4.38
CA ALA A 196 -24.19 -15.97 -3.81
C ALA A 196 -23.11 -15.46 -4.79
N LEU A 197 -22.76 -16.27 -5.82
CA LEU A 197 -21.78 -15.87 -6.84
C LEU A 197 -22.41 -15.13 -8.04
N LEU A 198 -23.73 -14.98 -8.10
CA LEU A 198 -24.37 -14.20 -9.17
C LEU A 198 -23.96 -12.73 -9.16
N SER A 199 -23.80 -12.13 -7.99
CA SER A 199 -23.29 -10.77 -7.84
C SER A 199 -21.77 -10.63 -8.02
N GLY A 200 -21.09 -11.73 -8.37
CA GLY A 200 -19.63 -11.79 -8.44
C GLY A 200 -18.98 -12.16 -7.11
N ILE A 201 -17.67 -12.15 -7.09
CA ILE A 201 -16.89 -12.38 -5.88
C ILE A 201 -16.94 -11.13 -5.01
N PRO A 202 -17.41 -11.20 -3.74
CA PRO A 202 -17.39 -10.08 -2.83
C PRO A 202 -15.94 -9.60 -2.61
N PHE A 203 -15.62 -8.43 -3.16
CA PHE A 203 -14.25 -7.94 -3.26
C PHE A 203 -13.56 -7.82 -1.89
N THR A 204 -14.28 -7.34 -0.87
CA THR A 204 -13.74 -7.21 0.50
C THR A 204 -13.45 -8.55 1.15
N ALA A 205 -14.33 -9.52 0.99
CA ALA A 205 -14.09 -10.87 1.50
C ALA A 205 -12.84 -11.47 0.85
N ALA A 206 -12.66 -11.26 -0.46
CA ALA A 206 -11.44 -11.65 -1.18
C ALA A 206 -10.18 -10.95 -0.64
N LEU A 207 -10.25 -9.64 -0.36
CA LEU A 207 -9.14 -8.89 0.24
C LEU A 207 -8.76 -9.41 1.63
N ILE A 208 -9.74 -9.56 2.52
CA ILE A 208 -9.51 -10.08 3.87
C ILE A 208 -8.93 -11.49 3.79
N GLY A 209 -9.45 -12.32 2.88
CA GLY A 209 -8.91 -13.65 2.62
C GLY A 209 -7.44 -13.62 2.18
N LEU A 210 -7.14 -12.90 1.10
CA LEU A 210 -5.80 -12.86 0.49
C LEU A 210 -4.72 -12.26 1.40
N PHE A 211 -5.06 -11.29 2.25
CA PHE A 211 -4.05 -10.61 3.08
C PHE A 211 -4.10 -11.02 4.55
N SER A 212 -5.30 -11.16 5.14
CA SER A 212 -5.43 -11.39 6.58
C SER A 212 -5.53 -12.89 6.89
N MET A 213 -6.49 -13.60 6.31
CA MET A 213 -6.65 -15.04 6.58
C MET A 213 -5.48 -15.87 6.06
N SER A 214 -4.89 -15.52 4.93
CA SER A 214 -3.67 -16.16 4.43
C SER A 214 -2.51 -16.02 5.43
N GLN A 215 -2.39 -14.86 6.08
CA GLN A 215 -1.37 -14.64 7.10
C GLN A 215 -1.60 -15.47 8.36
N VAL A 216 -2.88 -15.67 8.77
CA VAL A 216 -3.23 -16.61 9.85
C VAL A 216 -2.71 -18.01 9.56
N LEU A 217 -2.95 -18.49 8.32
CA LEU A 217 -2.47 -19.82 7.89
C LEU A 217 -0.94 -19.90 7.86
N MET A 218 -0.27 -18.86 7.40
CA MET A 218 1.20 -18.77 7.37
C MET A 218 1.81 -18.75 8.78
N LEU A 219 1.20 -18.02 9.71
CA LEU A 219 1.65 -17.97 11.10
C LEU A 219 1.40 -19.31 11.82
N ALA A 220 0.25 -19.94 11.57
CA ALA A 220 -0.09 -21.23 12.16
C ALA A 220 0.85 -22.38 11.72
N GLU A 221 1.40 -22.29 10.49
CA GLU A 221 2.38 -23.28 10.00
C GLU A 221 3.75 -23.11 10.64
N LYS A 222 4.15 -21.88 11.00
CA LYS A 222 5.45 -21.64 11.63
C LYS A 222 5.44 -22.20 13.04
N LYS A 223 6.53 -22.88 13.45
CA LYS A 223 6.75 -23.22 14.86
C LYS A 223 6.73 -21.91 15.66
N ILE A 224 5.93 -21.87 16.73
CA ILE A 224 5.83 -20.71 17.62
C ILE A 224 7.25 -20.38 18.10
N LYS A 225 7.74 -19.21 17.71
CA LYS A 225 9.02 -18.71 18.22
C LYS A 225 8.76 -18.10 19.59
N GLU A 226 9.52 -18.54 20.59
CA GLU A 226 9.58 -17.83 21.86
C GLU A 226 10.09 -16.40 21.63
N ALA A 227 9.51 -15.46 22.36
CA ALA A 227 9.90 -14.05 22.29
C ALA A 227 11.38 -13.90 22.63
N GLY A 228 12.17 -13.40 21.70
CA GLY A 228 13.60 -13.14 21.91
C GLY A 228 13.82 -12.05 22.99
N ASN A 229 14.98 -12.08 23.65
CA ASN A 229 15.37 -11.05 24.60
C ASN A 229 15.50 -9.69 23.90
N MET A 230 14.80 -8.69 24.40
CA MET A 230 14.98 -7.31 23.94
C MET A 230 16.25 -6.71 24.54
N ILE A 231 16.99 -6.00 23.71
CA ILE A 231 18.01 -5.09 24.20
C ILE A 231 17.27 -3.91 24.85
N GLU A 232 17.44 -3.72 26.17
CA GLU A 232 16.96 -2.50 26.82
C GLU A 232 17.65 -1.31 26.18
N PHE A 233 16.87 -0.32 25.76
CA PHE A 233 17.42 0.88 25.14
C PHE A 233 17.25 2.10 26.03
N ASP A 234 18.26 2.96 25.98
CA ASP A 234 18.24 4.25 26.68
C ASP A 234 17.06 5.11 26.18
N ASN A 235 16.54 5.89 27.09
CA ASN A 235 15.26 6.61 26.96
C ASN A 235 15.22 7.75 25.96
N LYS A 236 16.35 8.11 25.33
CA LYS A 236 16.46 9.29 24.47
C LYS A 236 16.12 8.96 23.02
N VAL A 237 14.81 8.92 22.68
CA VAL A 237 14.33 8.86 21.30
C VAL A 237 14.46 10.23 20.61
N LEU A 238 14.52 11.31 21.38
CA LEU A 238 14.65 12.68 20.85
C LEU A 238 16.07 12.92 20.33
N LEU A 239 16.18 13.29 19.06
CA LEU A 239 17.44 13.71 18.43
C LEU A 239 17.83 15.10 18.88
N SER A 240 19.15 15.33 18.98
CA SER A 240 19.70 16.67 19.13
C SER A 240 19.48 17.50 17.85
N ARG A 241 19.44 18.82 17.97
CA ARG A 241 19.34 19.74 16.82
C ARG A 241 20.44 19.47 15.77
N LYS A 242 21.65 19.12 16.20
CA LYS A 242 22.76 18.78 15.31
C LYS A 242 22.46 17.54 14.48
N GLN A 243 21.91 16.48 15.09
CA GLN A 243 21.54 15.27 14.39
C GLN A 243 20.38 15.49 13.41
N ILE A 244 19.38 16.30 13.79
CA ILE A 244 18.29 16.68 12.87
C ILE A 244 18.82 17.41 11.64
N LEU A 245 19.72 18.38 11.84
CA LEU A 245 20.34 19.11 10.73
C LEU A 245 21.24 18.21 9.86
N GLU A 246 21.86 17.19 10.44
CA GLU A 246 22.67 16.19 9.71
C GLU A 246 21.82 15.34 8.78
N ILE A 247 20.65 14.86 9.24
CA ILE A 247 19.79 13.97 8.44
C ILE A 247 18.86 14.72 7.46
N LEU A 248 18.60 16.02 7.69
CA LEU A 248 17.61 16.78 6.92
C LEU A 248 17.88 16.80 5.41
N PRO A 249 19.10 17.09 4.91
CA PRO A 249 19.36 17.10 3.47
C PRO A 249 19.14 15.73 2.83
N THR A 250 19.49 14.65 3.53
CA THR A 250 19.29 13.28 3.09
C THR A 250 17.81 12.94 3.06
N SER A 251 17.06 13.29 4.12
CA SER A 251 15.60 13.06 4.18
C SER A 251 14.86 13.78 3.05
N LEU A 252 15.25 15.03 2.74
CA LEU A 252 14.63 15.80 1.65
C LEU A 252 14.87 15.15 0.28
N ARG A 253 16.11 14.76 -0.04
CA ARG A 253 16.43 14.08 -1.30
C ARG A 253 15.68 12.74 -1.41
N SER A 254 15.68 11.96 -0.33
CA SER A 254 15.03 10.67 -0.28
C SER A 254 13.51 10.77 -0.37
N THR A 255 12.92 11.86 0.15
CA THR A 255 11.48 12.15 -0.03
C THR A 255 11.12 12.34 -1.50
N VAL A 256 11.95 13.05 -2.27
CA VAL A 256 11.72 13.20 -3.72
C VAL A 256 11.79 11.84 -4.41
N ILE A 257 12.79 11.02 -4.09
CA ILE A 257 12.93 9.66 -4.64
C ILE A 257 11.70 8.82 -4.30
N GLY A 258 11.31 8.80 -3.03
CA GLY A 258 10.14 8.03 -2.56
C GLY A 258 8.84 8.47 -3.23
N SER A 259 8.62 9.78 -3.35
CA SER A 259 7.42 10.31 -4.03
C SER A 259 7.37 9.90 -5.50
N ILE A 260 8.49 9.99 -6.23
CA ILE A 260 8.56 9.58 -7.64
C ILE A 260 8.32 8.07 -7.78
N ILE A 261 8.97 7.26 -6.94
CA ILE A 261 8.81 5.80 -6.95
C ILE A 261 7.36 5.41 -6.58
N GLY A 262 6.74 6.14 -5.64
CA GLY A 262 5.34 5.92 -5.27
C GLY A 262 4.35 6.17 -6.41
N ILE A 263 4.61 7.18 -7.24
CA ILE A 263 3.79 7.46 -8.44
C ILE A 263 3.90 6.34 -9.47
N LEU A 264 5.04 5.62 -9.50
CA LEU A 264 5.25 4.53 -10.44
C LEU A 264 4.57 3.26 -9.91
N PRO A 265 3.48 2.80 -10.56
CA PRO A 265 2.75 1.63 -10.08
C PRO A 265 3.67 0.42 -9.93
N GLY A 266 3.51 -0.30 -8.82
CA GLY A 266 4.21 -1.55 -8.57
C GLY A 266 5.67 -1.45 -8.11
N ALA A 267 6.31 -0.28 -8.18
CA ALA A 267 7.68 -0.12 -7.69
C ALA A 267 7.77 -0.32 -6.15
N GLY A 268 6.81 0.23 -5.43
CA GLY A 268 6.60 -0.01 -4.00
C GLY A 268 7.66 0.58 -3.07
N ALA A 269 7.31 0.58 -1.79
CA ALA A 269 8.12 1.18 -0.72
C ALA A 269 9.51 0.51 -0.54
N SER A 270 9.62 -0.79 -0.83
CA SER A 270 10.90 -1.51 -0.68
C SER A 270 11.98 -0.98 -1.63
N ILE A 271 11.64 -0.77 -2.90
CA ILE A 271 12.58 -0.23 -3.88
C ILE A 271 12.99 1.20 -3.48
N ALA A 272 12.00 2.02 -3.08
CA ALA A 272 12.26 3.38 -2.63
C ALA A 272 13.20 3.45 -1.43
N ALA A 273 12.99 2.59 -0.42
CA ALA A 273 13.82 2.54 0.78
C ALA A 273 15.29 2.21 0.46
N PHE A 274 15.54 1.20 -0.38
CA PHE A 274 16.91 0.85 -0.79
C PHE A 274 17.54 1.92 -1.68
N LEU A 275 16.78 2.57 -2.56
CA LEU A 275 17.29 3.69 -3.36
C LEU A 275 17.63 4.88 -2.47
N GLY A 276 16.77 5.24 -1.50
CA GLY A 276 17.03 6.29 -0.52
C GLY A 276 18.29 6.02 0.32
N TYR A 277 18.46 4.77 0.78
CA TYR A 277 19.65 4.34 1.49
C TYR A 277 20.93 4.49 0.64
N ASN A 278 20.89 4.01 -0.61
CA ASN A 278 22.04 4.10 -1.52
C ASN A 278 22.38 5.53 -1.90
N GLU A 279 21.37 6.38 -2.10
CA GLU A 279 21.56 7.81 -2.37
C GLU A 279 22.14 8.54 -1.14
N ALA A 280 21.66 8.19 0.07
CA ALA A 280 22.24 8.68 1.31
C ALA A 280 23.74 8.33 1.38
N LYS A 281 24.10 7.07 1.12
CA LYS A 281 25.51 6.62 1.10
C LYS A 281 26.34 7.33 0.04
N ARG A 282 25.77 7.58 -1.14
CA ARG A 282 26.46 8.26 -2.25
C ARG A 282 26.89 9.67 -1.89
N PHE A 283 26.01 10.44 -1.24
CA PHE A 283 26.22 11.85 -0.93
C PHE A 283 26.77 12.11 0.48
N SER A 284 26.80 11.11 1.35
CA SER A 284 27.37 11.24 2.68
C SER A 284 28.87 11.50 2.64
N LYS A 285 29.31 12.33 3.58
CA LYS A 285 30.74 12.53 3.88
C LYS A 285 31.33 11.45 4.77
N LYS A 286 30.46 10.61 5.39
CA LYS A 286 30.82 9.54 6.35
C LYS A 286 30.40 8.17 5.80
N LYS A 287 30.85 7.86 4.58
CA LYS A 287 30.45 6.63 3.85
C LYS A 287 30.82 5.34 4.58
N GLU A 288 31.85 5.38 5.39
CA GLU A 288 32.35 4.28 6.21
C GLU A 288 31.40 3.86 7.33
N LEU A 289 30.48 4.74 7.75
CA LEU A 289 29.49 4.43 8.78
C LEU A 289 28.32 3.59 8.25
N PHE A 290 28.13 3.54 6.92
CA PHE A 290 27.02 2.78 6.33
C PHE A 290 27.27 1.27 6.46
N GLY A 291 26.31 0.58 7.08
CA GLY A 291 26.43 -0.81 7.53
C GLY A 291 27.00 -0.97 8.94
N HIS A 292 27.38 0.14 9.60
CA HIS A 292 27.97 0.17 10.93
C HIS A 292 27.26 1.15 11.90
N GLY A 293 26.06 1.63 11.53
CA GLY A 293 25.24 2.50 12.37
C GLY A 293 25.14 3.94 11.87
N SER A 294 24.94 4.16 10.58
CA SER A 294 24.73 5.47 9.98
C SER A 294 23.32 6.01 10.23
N ILE A 295 23.20 7.17 10.90
CA ILE A 295 21.89 7.85 11.00
C ILE A 295 21.42 8.39 9.63
N GLU A 296 22.33 8.77 8.72
CA GLU A 296 21.97 9.18 7.37
C GLU A 296 21.42 7.99 6.56
N GLY A 297 21.94 6.76 6.78
CA GLY A 297 21.44 5.54 6.16
C GLY A 297 19.99 5.23 6.57
N ILE A 298 19.71 5.31 7.87
CA ILE A 298 18.35 5.17 8.41
C ILE A 298 17.43 6.24 7.83
N ALA A 299 17.87 7.50 7.86
CA ALA A 299 17.07 8.64 7.40
C ALA A 299 16.76 8.55 5.89
N GLY A 300 17.73 8.12 5.09
CA GLY A 300 17.55 7.92 3.65
C GLY A 300 16.50 6.85 3.34
N ALA A 301 16.60 5.71 4.02
CA ALA A 301 15.67 4.60 3.87
C ALA A 301 14.25 5.00 4.29
N GLU A 302 14.08 5.57 5.49
CA GLU A 302 12.78 5.87 6.08
C GLU A 302 12.06 7.03 5.39
N ALA A 303 12.77 8.09 5.03
CA ALA A 303 12.16 9.20 4.29
C ALA A 303 11.64 8.75 2.92
N ALA A 304 12.41 7.93 2.19
CA ALA A 304 11.95 7.38 0.92
C ALA A 304 10.78 6.42 1.10
N ASN A 305 10.86 5.52 2.08
CA ASN A 305 9.81 4.56 2.42
C ASN A 305 8.46 5.26 2.68
N ASN A 306 8.47 6.24 3.57
CA ASN A 306 7.24 6.95 3.96
C ASN A 306 6.76 7.94 2.88
N ALA A 307 7.65 8.48 2.04
CA ALA A 307 7.25 9.31 0.93
C ALA A 307 6.47 8.54 -0.17
N VAL A 308 6.68 7.22 -0.27
CA VAL A 308 5.85 6.38 -1.15
C VAL A 308 4.39 6.44 -0.75
N THR A 309 4.05 6.61 0.53
CA THR A 309 2.66 6.62 0.98
C THR A 309 1.82 7.70 0.28
N GLY A 310 2.33 8.94 0.21
CA GLY A 310 1.66 10.01 -0.53
C GLY A 310 1.80 9.87 -2.05
N GLY A 311 2.98 9.44 -2.53
CA GLY A 311 3.22 9.24 -3.96
C GLY A 311 2.28 8.21 -4.59
N SER A 312 2.07 7.07 -3.92
CA SER A 312 1.23 5.97 -4.42
C SER A 312 -0.28 6.28 -4.40
N LEU A 313 -0.72 7.23 -3.57
CA LEU A 313 -2.10 7.71 -3.59
C LEU A 313 -2.45 8.48 -4.87
N ILE A 314 -1.46 9.08 -5.54
CA ILE A 314 -1.71 9.86 -6.76
C ILE A 314 -2.35 8.99 -7.85
N PRO A 315 -1.68 7.94 -8.38
CA PRO A 315 -2.30 7.09 -9.40
C PRO A 315 -3.50 6.30 -8.86
N THR A 316 -3.51 5.96 -7.57
CA THR A 316 -4.62 5.23 -6.94
C THR A 316 -5.92 6.01 -7.00
N PHE A 317 -5.92 7.28 -6.60
CA PHE A 317 -7.13 8.12 -6.59
C PHE A 317 -7.52 8.63 -7.98
N THR A 318 -6.55 8.81 -8.87
CA THR A 318 -6.81 9.43 -10.18
C THR A 318 -7.13 8.44 -11.29
N LEU A 319 -6.47 7.28 -11.28
CA LEU A 319 -6.55 6.29 -12.36
C LEU A 319 -7.05 4.92 -11.86
N GLY A 320 -7.21 4.72 -10.56
CA GLY A 320 -7.52 3.42 -9.99
C GLY A 320 -6.37 2.41 -10.11
N ILE A 321 -5.15 2.90 -10.31
CA ILE A 321 -3.95 2.06 -10.41
C ILE A 321 -3.13 2.22 -9.12
N PRO A 322 -3.09 1.23 -8.23
CA PRO A 322 -2.33 1.36 -7.00
C PRO A 322 -0.82 1.38 -7.25
N GLY A 323 -0.11 2.25 -6.52
CA GLY A 323 1.35 2.33 -6.56
C GLY A 323 2.02 1.13 -5.87
N GLU A 324 1.36 0.54 -4.87
CA GLU A 324 1.85 -0.62 -4.12
C GLU A 324 0.71 -1.47 -3.53
N SER A 325 1.07 -2.57 -2.86
CA SER A 325 0.10 -3.53 -2.29
C SER A 325 -0.87 -2.90 -1.28
N VAL A 326 -0.41 -1.94 -0.47
CA VAL A 326 -1.25 -1.29 0.56
C VAL A 326 -2.29 -0.40 -0.11
N THR A 327 -1.91 0.37 -1.12
CA THR A 327 -2.86 1.20 -1.86
C THR A 327 -3.82 0.38 -2.73
N ALA A 328 -3.45 -0.86 -3.12
CA ALA A 328 -4.39 -1.79 -3.74
C ALA A 328 -5.53 -2.19 -2.77
N VAL A 329 -5.18 -2.42 -1.50
CA VAL A 329 -6.18 -2.70 -0.46
C VAL A 329 -6.99 -1.43 -0.13
N LEU A 330 -6.33 -0.29 -0.01
CA LEU A 330 -6.98 1.00 0.27
C LEU A 330 -7.97 1.38 -0.84
N LEU A 331 -7.66 1.06 -2.10
CA LEU A 331 -8.59 1.21 -3.22
C LEU A 331 -9.89 0.44 -2.98
N GLY A 332 -9.81 -0.76 -2.41
CA GLY A 332 -10.98 -1.52 -1.98
C GLY A 332 -11.78 -0.79 -0.90
N GLY A 333 -11.10 -0.22 0.09
CA GLY A 333 -11.73 0.61 1.12
C GLY A 333 -12.45 1.83 0.54
N LEU A 334 -11.87 2.47 -0.48
CA LEU A 334 -12.48 3.58 -1.21
C LEU A 334 -13.75 3.13 -1.94
N MET A 335 -13.70 2.00 -2.65
CA MET A 335 -14.84 1.47 -3.40
C MET A 335 -16.01 1.06 -2.49
N ILE A 336 -15.74 0.52 -1.31
CA ILE A 336 -16.78 0.17 -0.31
C ILE A 336 -17.50 1.41 0.22
N GLN A 337 -16.81 2.53 0.32
CA GLN A 337 -17.41 3.81 0.67
C GLN A 337 -18.23 4.42 -0.50
N GLY A 338 -18.41 3.66 -1.60
CA GLY A 338 -19.14 4.11 -2.79
C GLY A 338 -18.35 5.10 -3.66
N LEU A 339 -17.06 5.23 -3.42
CA LEU A 339 -16.19 6.17 -4.11
C LEU A 339 -15.40 5.44 -5.20
N GLN A 340 -15.58 5.84 -6.45
CA GLN A 340 -14.81 5.29 -7.56
C GLN A 340 -13.58 6.18 -7.84
N PRO A 341 -12.39 5.57 -8.05
CA PRO A 341 -11.21 6.34 -8.43
C PRO A 341 -11.42 6.98 -9.79
N GLY A 342 -10.88 8.17 -9.94
CA GLY A 342 -11.02 8.91 -11.19
C GLY A 342 -11.41 10.38 -11.02
N PRO A 343 -11.82 11.04 -12.10
CA PRO A 343 -12.17 12.46 -12.07
C PRO A 343 -13.29 12.83 -11.10
N ASP A 344 -14.26 11.93 -10.89
CA ASP A 344 -15.41 12.17 -10.01
C ASP A 344 -15.02 12.38 -8.55
N LEU A 345 -13.90 11.78 -8.10
CA LEU A 345 -13.36 12.06 -6.78
C LEU A 345 -13.01 13.54 -6.57
N PHE A 346 -12.63 14.25 -7.65
CA PHE A 346 -12.19 15.64 -7.57
C PHE A 346 -13.27 16.64 -7.96
N THR A 347 -14.33 16.18 -8.62
CA THR A 347 -15.44 17.02 -9.09
C THR A 347 -16.69 16.83 -8.23
N VAL A 348 -17.23 15.62 -8.16
CA VAL A 348 -18.45 15.28 -7.43
C VAL A 348 -18.14 15.09 -5.94
N HIS A 349 -17.08 14.37 -5.62
CA HIS A 349 -16.69 14.01 -4.25
C HIS A 349 -15.49 14.82 -3.72
N GLY A 350 -15.25 16.01 -4.28
CA GLY A 350 -14.10 16.86 -3.94
C GLY A 350 -13.96 17.11 -2.44
N LYS A 351 -15.05 17.38 -1.74
CA LYS A 351 -15.03 17.59 -0.28
C LYS A 351 -14.45 16.38 0.48
N ILE A 352 -14.89 15.16 0.14
CA ILE A 352 -14.39 13.93 0.77
C ILE A 352 -12.91 13.74 0.44
N THR A 353 -12.54 13.91 -0.83
CA THR A 353 -11.16 13.73 -1.31
C THR A 353 -10.20 14.70 -0.62
N TYR A 354 -10.53 15.98 -0.53
CA TYR A 354 -9.67 16.95 0.14
C TYR A 354 -9.68 16.80 1.67
N THR A 355 -10.78 16.30 2.26
CA THR A 355 -10.80 15.92 3.68
C THR A 355 -9.84 14.76 3.94
N PHE A 356 -9.82 13.75 3.07
CA PHE A 356 -8.85 12.67 3.13
C PHE A 356 -7.41 13.17 2.99
N PHE A 357 -7.12 14.08 2.05
CA PHE A 357 -5.78 14.63 1.87
C PHE A 357 -5.32 15.43 3.10
N ALA A 358 -6.21 16.22 3.70
CA ALA A 358 -5.92 16.91 4.96
C ALA A 358 -5.72 15.91 6.11
N GLY A 359 -6.55 14.86 6.17
CA GLY A 359 -6.41 13.76 7.11
C GLY A 359 -5.07 13.04 6.95
N PHE A 360 -4.59 12.82 5.73
CA PHE A 360 -3.27 12.25 5.47
C PHE A 360 -2.13 13.10 6.08
N VAL A 361 -2.23 14.41 6.02
CA VAL A 361 -1.27 15.31 6.71
C VAL A 361 -1.37 15.13 8.23
N ILE A 362 -2.59 15.09 8.77
CA ILE A 362 -2.85 14.94 10.21
C ILE A 362 -2.35 13.60 10.73
N VAL A 363 -2.57 12.49 10.01
CA VAL A 363 -2.06 11.17 10.44
C VAL A 363 -0.54 11.12 10.47
N ASN A 364 0.17 11.82 9.57
CA ASN A 364 1.63 11.92 9.63
C ASN A 364 2.10 12.72 10.86
N ILE A 365 1.37 13.76 11.26
CA ILE A 365 1.64 14.49 12.52
C ILE A 365 1.45 13.57 13.72
N PHE A 366 0.34 12.84 13.78
CA PHE A 366 0.11 11.90 14.89
C PHE A 366 1.10 10.72 14.86
N MET A 367 1.54 10.27 13.69
CA MET A 367 2.62 9.28 13.57
C MET A 367 3.90 9.79 14.21
N LEU A 368 4.29 11.05 13.98
CA LEU A 368 5.44 11.65 14.66
C LEU A 368 5.25 11.68 16.18
N ILE A 369 4.10 12.18 16.66
CA ILE A 369 3.81 12.31 18.10
C ILE A 369 3.82 10.94 18.77
N LEU A 370 3.05 9.99 18.25
CA LEU A 370 2.96 8.64 18.81
C LEU A 370 4.29 7.88 18.67
N GLY A 371 5.03 8.09 17.58
CA GLY A 371 6.35 7.50 17.38
C GLY A 371 7.37 8.00 18.41
N LEU A 372 7.43 9.32 18.66
CA LEU A 372 8.37 9.90 19.63
C LEU A 372 8.05 9.50 21.07
N PHE A 373 6.77 9.60 21.47
CA PHE A 373 6.37 9.39 22.86
C PHE A 373 5.95 7.94 23.16
N GLY A 374 5.45 7.21 22.16
CA GLY A 374 4.96 5.84 22.29
C GLY A 374 5.97 4.74 21.93
N SER A 375 7.16 5.07 21.42
CA SER A 375 8.14 4.08 20.91
C SER A 375 8.42 2.94 21.89
N LYS A 376 8.49 3.22 23.19
CA LYS A 376 8.69 2.17 24.22
C LYS A 376 7.52 1.20 24.32
N LEU A 377 6.30 1.72 24.22
CA LEU A 377 5.09 0.91 24.24
C LEU A 377 5.04 0.01 23.03
N PHE A 378 5.24 0.58 21.82
CA PHE A 378 5.23 -0.16 20.57
C PHE A 378 6.39 -1.15 20.46
N ALA A 379 7.54 -0.85 21.05
CA ALA A 379 8.65 -1.80 21.17
C ALA A 379 8.28 -3.05 22.00
N ARG A 380 7.45 -2.91 23.03
CA ARG A 380 6.95 -4.06 23.81
C ARG A 380 5.97 -4.90 22.98
N VAL A 381 5.18 -4.27 22.14
CA VAL A 381 4.20 -4.95 21.27
C VAL A 381 4.88 -5.90 20.28
N SER A 382 6.10 -5.59 19.80
CA SER A 382 6.84 -6.47 18.88
C SER A 382 7.18 -7.85 19.47
N ARG A 383 6.90 -8.08 20.76
CA ARG A 383 7.08 -9.35 21.46
C ARG A 383 5.81 -10.17 21.64
N VAL A 384 4.67 -9.69 21.18
CA VAL A 384 3.41 -10.44 21.31
C VAL A 384 3.57 -11.76 20.57
N SER A 385 3.28 -12.86 21.27
CA SER A 385 3.38 -14.20 20.71
C SER A 385 2.34 -14.42 19.61
N ASP A 386 2.75 -15.17 18.58
CA ASP A 386 1.86 -15.61 17.49
C ASP A 386 0.63 -16.36 18.04
N SER A 387 0.72 -16.97 19.23
CA SER A 387 -0.40 -17.64 19.92
C SER A 387 -1.58 -16.71 20.23
N TYR A 388 -1.33 -15.41 20.44
CA TYR A 388 -2.39 -14.41 20.64
C TYR A 388 -2.79 -13.73 19.32
N LEU A 389 -1.85 -13.56 18.40
CA LEU A 389 -2.09 -12.89 17.13
C LEU A 389 -2.98 -13.72 16.21
N ILE A 390 -2.75 -15.04 16.13
CA ILE A 390 -3.51 -15.95 15.28
C ILE A 390 -5.02 -15.90 15.58
N PRO A 391 -5.49 -16.14 16.83
CA PRO A 391 -6.92 -16.07 17.15
C PRO A 391 -7.51 -14.69 16.94
N LEU A 392 -6.76 -13.63 17.27
CA LEU A 392 -7.21 -12.25 17.11
C LEU A 392 -7.47 -11.91 15.64
N ILE A 393 -6.49 -12.17 14.76
CA ILE A 393 -6.61 -11.87 13.32
C ILE A 393 -7.71 -12.74 12.70
N PHE A 394 -7.77 -14.02 13.08
CA PHE A 394 -8.82 -14.95 12.63
C PHE A 394 -10.21 -14.40 12.97
N SER A 395 -10.45 -14.07 14.24
CA SER A 395 -11.74 -13.56 14.69
C SER A 395 -12.13 -12.25 13.99
N LEU A 396 -11.20 -11.31 13.87
CA LEU A 396 -11.43 -10.05 13.16
C LEU A 396 -11.72 -10.29 11.66
N SER A 397 -11.05 -11.26 11.03
CA SER A 397 -11.29 -11.61 9.62
C SER A 397 -12.68 -12.18 9.41
N VAL A 398 -13.12 -13.08 10.29
CA VAL A 398 -14.48 -13.69 10.23
C VAL A 398 -15.55 -12.63 10.46
N ILE A 399 -15.43 -11.86 11.56
CA ILE A 399 -16.39 -10.80 11.89
C ILE A 399 -16.42 -9.74 10.79
N GLY A 400 -15.27 -9.33 10.30
CA GLY A 400 -15.14 -8.31 9.25
C GLY A 400 -15.77 -8.75 7.94
N SER A 401 -15.54 -9.99 7.50
CA SER A 401 -16.14 -10.49 6.28
C SER A 401 -17.67 -10.62 6.38
N TYR A 402 -18.19 -11.01 7.54
CA TYR A 402 -19.62 -11.09 7.77
C TYR A 402 -20.31 -9.71 7.83
N ALA A 403 -19.67 -8.75 8.50
CA ALA A 403 -20.28 -7.47 8.86
C ALA A 403 -20.68 -6.58 7.67
N ILE A 404 -20.05 -6.77 6.50
CA ILE A 404 -20.27 -5.90 5.32
C ILE A 404 -21.65 -6.15 4.69
N HIS A 405 -22.00 -7.40 4.44
CA HIS A 405 -23.28 -7.76 3.80
C HIS A 405 -24.19 -8.61 4.70
N ASN A 406 -23.76 -8.91 5.95
CA ASN A 406 -24.43 -9.82 6.88
C ASN A 406 -24.71 -11.21 6.27
N GLN A 407 -23.79 -11.74 5.48
CA GLN A 407 -23.93 -13.02 4.78
C GLN A 407 -22.78 -13.97 5.11
N MET A 408 -23.13 -15.22 5.45
CA MET A 408 -22.15 -16.29 5.66
C MET A 408 -21.40 -16.68 4.38
N SER A 409 -21.96 -16.42 3.21
CA SER A 409 -21.28 -16.60 1.92
C SER A 409 -19.98 -15.82 1.84
N ASP A 410 -19.94 -14.59 2.39
CA ASP A 410 -18.73 -13.75 2.38
C ASP A 410 -17.64 -14.34 3.26
N VAL A 411 -18.02 -14.96 4.38
CA VAL A 411 -17.07 -15.68 5.25
C VAL A 411 -16.47 -16.88 4.51
N TRP A 412 -17.29 -17.65 3.77
CA TRP A 412 -16.78 -18.74 2.96
C TRP A 412 -15.86 -18.27 1.83
N VAL A 413 -16.22 -17.20 1.14
CA VAL A 413 -15.34 -16.58 0.13
C VAL A 413 -14.01 -16.15 0.78
N MET A 414 -14.05 -15.51 1.95
CA MET A 414 -12.85 -15.13 2.71
C MET A 414 -11.96 -16.35 3.03
N PHE A 415 -12.54 -17.49 3.45
CA PHE A 415 -11.78 -18.71 3.71
C PHE A 415 -11.14 -19.27 2.44
N VAL A 416 -11.88 -19.34 1.33
CA VAL A 416 -11.37 -19.81 0.03
C VAL A 416 -10.22 -18.91 -0.43
N PHE A 417 -10.39 -17.59 -0.36
CA PHE A 417 -9.33 -16.65 -0.70
C PHE A 417 -8.16 -16.65 0.30
N GLY A 418 -8.40 -17.02 1.56
CA GLY A 418 -7.36 -17.27 2.55
C GLY A 418 -6.46 -18.44 2.14
N ILE A 419 -7.05 -19.54 1.71
CA ILE A 419 -6.32 -20.71 1.18
C ILE A 419 -5.60 -20.35 -0.12
N ILE A 420 -6.25 -19.66 -1.05
CA ILE A 420 -5.61 -19.16 -2.26
C ILE A 420 -4.41 -18.28 -1.91
N GLY A 421 -4.58 -17.30 -1.01
CA GLY A 421 -3.53 -16.38 -0.57
C GLY A 421 -2.35 -17.09 0.11
N TYR A 422 -2.63 -18.15 0.89
CA TYR A 422 -1.59 -18.99 1.48
C TYR A 422 -0.73 -19.66 0.39
N PHE A 423 -1.33 -20.29 -0.61
CA PHE A 423 -0.59 -20.88 -1.72
C PHE A 423 0.10 -19.83 -2.59
N VAL A 424 -0.54 -18.68 -2.83
CA VAL A 424 0.06 -17.53 -3.53
C VAL A 424 1.37 -17.11 -2.85
N GLN A 425 1.40 -17.01 -1.53
CA GLN A 425 2.62 -16.70 -0.79
C GLN A 425 3.65 -17.84 -0.86
N LYS A 426 3.23 -19.11 -0.71
CA LYS A 426 4.13 -20.27 -0.81
C LYS A 426 4.81 -20.41 -2.16
N PHE A 427 4.07 -20.16 -3.24
CA PHE A 427 4.62 -20.20 -4.60
C PHE A 427 5.31 -18.89 -4.99
N GLU A 428 5.43 -17.93 -4.06
CA GLU A 428 6.01 -16.60 -4.28
C GLU A 428 5.30 -15.84 -5.41
N LEU A 429 4.00 -16.04 -5.57
CA LEU A 429 3.11 -15.27 -6.42
C LEU A 429 2.76 -13.94 -5.73
N ASN A 430 2.14 -13.01 -6.45
CA ASN A 430 1.84 -11.67 -5.96
C ASN A 430 0.36 -11.48 -5.68
N SER A 431 -0.03 -11.42 -4.39
CA SER A 431 -1.43 -11.16 -3.99
C SER A 431 -1.95 -9.81 -4.48
N ALA A 432 -1.10 -8.77 -4.54
CA ALA A 432 -1.51 -7.46 -5.04
C ALA A 432 -1.89 -7.49 -6.53
N SER A 433 -1.21 -8.32 -7.34
CA SER A 433 -1.55 -8.52 -8.76
C SER A 433 -2.94 -9.18 -8.92
N ILE A 434 -3.28 -10.12 -8.04
CA ILE A 434 -4.60 -10.78 -8.05
C ILE A 434 -5.69 -9.75 -7.71
N VAL A 435 -5.48 -8.97 -6.65
CA VAL A 435 -6.42 -7.92 -6.21
C VAL A 435 -6.62 -6.87 -7.28
N LEU A 436 -5.54 -6.42 -7.89
CA LEU A 436 -5.65 -5.43 -8.97
C LEU A 436 -6.41 -5.99 -10.17
N ALA A 437 -6.19 -7.24 -10.50
CA ALA A 437 -6.90 -7.88 -11.60
C ALA A 437 -8.40 -8.06 -11.29
N LEU A 438 -8.77 -8.29 -10.03
CA LEU A 438 -10.18 -8.29 -9.61
C LEU A 438 -10.84 -6.91 -9.82
N ILE A 439 -10.09 -5.81 -9.67
CA ILE A 439 -10.60 -4.44 -9.87
C ILE A 439 -10.57 -4.05 -11.35
N LEU A 440 -9.41 -4.22 -12.00
CA LEU A 440 -9.21 -3.75 -13.37
C LEU A 440 -9.81 -4.69 -14.42
N GLY A 441 -10.05 -5.95 -14.09
CA GLY A 441 -10.68 -6.91 -15.01
C GLY A 441 -12.02 -6.44 -15.55
N PRO A 442 -13.01 -6.14 -14.69
CA PRO A 442 -14.31 -5.62 -15.12
C PRO A 442 -14.22 -4.28 -15.87
N ILE A 443 -13.29 -3.40 -15.45
CA ILE A 443 -13.06 -2.10 -16.12
C ILE A 443 -12.53 -2.32 -17.55
N GLY A 444 -11.51 -3.18 -17.67
CA GLY A 444 -10.90 -3.51 -18.96
C GLY A 444 -11.87 -4.24 -19.89
N GLU A 445 -12.62 -5.21 -19.38
CA GLU A 445 -13.64 -5.92 -20.15
C GLU A 445 -14.73 -4.96 -20.67
N SER A 446 -15.27 -4.13 -19.76
CA SER A 446 -16.29 -3.12 -20.12
C SER A 446 -15.72 -2.11 -21.14
N GLY A 447 -14.48 -1.66 -20.93
CA GLY A 447 -13.78 -0.78 -21.85
C GLY A 447 -13.65 -1.36 -23.25
N LEU A 448 -13.16 -2.61 -23.36
CA LEU A 448 -13.02 -3.31 -24.63
C LEU A 448 -14.36 -3.47 -25.35
N ARG A 449 -15.35 -4.01 -24.65
CA ARG A 449 -16.67 -4.30 -25.24
C ARG A 449 -17.40 -3.04 -25.69
N ARG A 450 -17.40 -1.98 -24.87
CA ARG A 450 -18.00 -0.68 -25.25
C ARG A 450 -17.29 -0.06 -26.44
N SER A 451 -15.95 -0.14 -26.50
CA SER A 451 -15.17 0.34 -27.64
C SER A 451 -15.56 -0.37 -28.94
N LEU A 452 -15.70 -1.70 -28.89
CA LEU A 452 -16.09 -2.48 -30.06
C LEU A 452 -17.52 -2.17 -30.51
N ILE A 453 -18.47 -2.01 -29.57
CA ILE A 453 -19.85 -1.59 -29.90
C ILE A 453 -19.86 -0.23 -30.60
N LEU A 454 -19.12 0.75 -30.06
CA LEU A 454 -19.03 2.11 -30.65
C LEU A 454 -18.43 2.13 -32.06
N ASN A 455 -17.60 1.16 -32.40
CA ASN A 455 -16.90 1.10 -33.66
C ASN A 455 -17.32 -0.10 -34.54
N HIS A 456 -18.58 -0.54 -34.40
CA HIS A 456 -19.15 -1.61 -35.22
C HIS A 456 -18.27 -2.90 -35.23
N ASN A 457 -17.76 -3.33 -34.07
CA ASN A 457 -16.84 -4.45 -33.88
C ASN A 457 -15.48 -4.32 -34.58
N ASN A 458 -15.06 -3.12 -34.95
CA ASN A 458 -13.75 -2.88 -35.55
C ASN A 458 -12.73 -2.55 -34.44
N TYR A 459 -11.71 -3.39 -34.30
CA TYR A 459 -10.63 -3.25 -33.31
C TYR A 459 -9.73 -2.04 -33.53
N SER A 460 -9.82 -1.35 -34.69
CA SER A 460 -9.00 -0.15 -34.99
C SER A 460 -9.19 0.95 -33.95
N ILE A 461 -10.36 1.03 -33.28
CA ILE A 461 -10.66 2.01 -32.23
C ILE A 461 -9.64 1.99 -31.09
N LEU A 462 -9.11 0.81 -30.78
CA LEU A 462 -8.11 0.66 -29.72
C LEU A 462 -6.78 1.37 -30.02
N PHE A 463 -6.56 1.77 -31.28
CA PHE A 463 -5.29 2.37 -31.74
C PHE A 463 -5.48 3.76 -32.34
N GLN A 464 -6.69 4.33 -32.31
CA GLN A 464 -6.98 5.59 -32.98
C GLN A 464 -6.48 6.80 -32.20
N SER A 465 -6.78 6.87 -30.91
CA SER A 465 -6.44 8.02 -30.08
C SER A 465 -4.96 8.11 -29.75
N ALA A 466 -4.45 9.32 -29.51
CA ALA A 466 -3.09 9.54 -29.04
C ALA A 466 -2.87 8.93 -27.66
N VAL A 467 -3.88 9.00 -26.77
CA VAL A 467 -3.81 8.45 -25.41
C VAL A 467 -3.70 6.92 -25.45
N SER A 468 -4.54 6.25 -26.27
CA SER A 468 -4.47 4.80 -26.47
C SER A 468 -3.09 4.35 -26.96
N LYS A 469 -2.49 5.08 -27.92
CA LYS A 469 -1.14 4.78 -28.42
C LYS A 469 -0.06 4.93 -27.34
N VAL A 470 -0.15 5.97 -26.51
CA VAL A 470 0.77 6.18 -25.38
C VAL A 470 0.63 5.06 -24.35
N LEU A 471 -0.61 4.70 -23.97
CA LEU A 471 -0.86 3.61 -23.03
C LEU A 471 -0.38 2.26 -23.57
N LEU A 472 -0.59 1.97 -24.85
CA LEU A 472 -0.04 0.79 -25.53
C LEU A 472 1.49 0.78 -25.46
N PHE A 473 2.15 1.91 -25.80
CA PHE A 473 3.60 2.02 -25.72
C PHE A 473 4.11 1.78 -24.30
N LEU A 474 3.48 2.39 -23.29
CA LEU A 474 3.82 2.19 -21.89
C LEU A 474 3.62 0.72 -21.46
N THR A 475 2.56 0.07 -21.93
CA THR A 475 2.29 -1.35 -21.68
C THR A 475 3.41 -2.22 -22.24
N LEU A 476 3.78 -2.03 -23.49
CA LEU A 476 4.87 -2.78 -24.14
C LEU A 476 6.22 -2.50 -23.46
N PHE A 477 6.49 -1.23 -23.13
CA PHE A 477 7.70 -0.86 -22.39
C PHE A 477 7.77 -1.53 -21.03
N SER A 478 6.66 -1.56 -20.28
CA SER A 478 6.56 -2.25 -18.97
C SER A 478 6.88 -3.74 -19.08
N LEU A 479 6.38 -4.42 -20.11
CA LEU A 479 6.62 -5.85 -20.33
C LEU A 479 8.05 -6.14 -20.81
N LEU A 480 8.60 -5.31 -21.68
CA LEU A 480 9.88 -5.59 -22.34
C LEU A 480 11.09 -5.09 -21.53
N SER A 481 10.96 -4.01 -20.77
CA SER A 481 12.07 -3.40 -20.04
C SER A 481 12.79 -4.37 -19.08
N PRO A 482 12.11 -5.20 -18.27
CA PRO A 482 12.79 -6.14 -17.39
C PRO A 482 13.51 -7.27 -18.16
N ILE A 483 12.96 -7.69 -19.31
CA ILE A 483 13.57 -8.72 -20.18
C ILE A 483 14.87 -8.19 -20.79
N VAL A 484 14.83 -6.95 -21.27
CA VAL A 484 16.02 -6.28 -21.84
C VAL A 484 17.08 -6.07 -20.77
N MET A 485 16.67 -5.58 -19.56
CA MET A 485 17.61 -5.40 -18.44
C MET A 485 18.25 -6.72 -17.98
N ALA A 486 17.48 -7.82 -17.95
CA ALA A 486 18.01 -9.14 -17.58
C ALA A 486 19.03 -9.64 -18.61
N LYS A 487 18.80 -9.42 -19.92
CA LYS A 487 19.78 -9.76 -20.98
C LYS A 487 21.04 -8.91 -20.91
N LEU A 488 20.92 -7.62 -20.59
CA LEU A 488 22.08 -6.73 -20.44
C LEU A 488 22.94 -7.09 -19.22
N LYS A 489 22.32 -7.52 -18.11
CA LYS A 489 23.05 -8.01 -16.92
C LYS A 489 23.78 -9.33 -17.14
N LYS A 490 23.32 -10.21 -18.05
CA LYS A 490 24.02 -11.46 -18.39
C LYS A 490 25.21 -11.26 -19.33
N LYS A 491 25.35 -10.08 -19.94
CA LYS A 491 26.48 -9.75 -20.84
C LYS A 491 27.62 -8.98 -20.14
N LYS A 492 27.42 -8.60 -18.88
CA LYS A 492 28.46 -8.08 -17.98
C LYS A 492 28.83 -9.15 -16.93
#